data_77d76b5e646644bf3e0d1bc55c61625e
#
_entry.id   77d76b5e646644bf3e0d1bc55c61625e
#
_cell.length_a   1.000
_cell.length_b   1.000
_cell.length_c   1.000
_cell.angle_alpha   90.00
_cell.angle_beta   90.00
_cell.angle_gamma   90.00
#
_symmetry.space_group_name_H-M   'P 1'
#
loop_
_entity.id
_entity.type
_entity.pdbx_description
1 polymer ?
#
loop_
_entity_poly.entity_id
_entity_poly.type
_entity_poly.pdbx_seq_one_letter_code
_entity_poly.pdbx_strand_id
1 'polypeptide(L)'
;AVDAAVAGSLAGPVYEPHMTTISGTVSFLYWDADSGKSYFMDASPILPTGLATFCPHPYSPSTAAAIPGSSAGLKSMLERFGSKKWCELVEPAVKAARDGHTVTSWEYALLYGGAGGRSSTLAGRTYFPSGRQHYVPNGFQVPVGELWRRPDLAKTLEASATMGPDYFIHG
;
A
#
# COMPACT_ATOMS: atom_id res chain seq x y z
N ALA A 1 2.72 -16.91 -11.52
CA ALA A 1 3.42 -16.42 -10.32
C ALA A 1 3.30 -14.89 -10.21
N VAL A 2 3.62 -14.13 -11.26
CA VAL A 2 3.63 -12.66 -11.24
C VAL A 2 2.25 -12.09 -10.95
N ASP A 3 1.19 -12.58 -11.56
CA ASP A 3 -0.19 -12.12 -11.29
C ASP A 3 -0.54 -12.24 -9.79
N ALA A 4 -0.16 -13.35 -9.15
CA ALA A 4 -0.38 -13.55 -7.72
C ALA A 4 0.43 -12.57 -6.86
N ALA A 5 1.68 -12.28 -7.24
CA ALA A 5 2.52 -11.31 -6.54
C ALA A 5 1.96 -9.89 -6.66
N VAL A 6 1.50 -9.50 -7.85
CA VAL A 6 0.86 -8.19 -8.08
C VAL A 6 -0.44 -8.06 -7.29
N ALA A 7 -1.32 -9.07 -7.35
CA ALA A 7 -2.57 -9.07 -6.58
C ALA A 7 -2.32 -9.02 -5.07
N GLY A 8 -1.35 -9.79 -4.57
CA GLY A 8 -0.93 -9.76 -3.17
C GLY A 8 -0.38 -8.40 -2.73
N SER A 9 0.44 -7.77 -3.57
CA SER A 9 0.98 -6.43 -3.31
C SER A 9 -0.11 -5.36 -3.27
N LEU A 10 -1.16 -5.49 -4.07
CA LEU A 10 -2.33 -4.59 -4.07
C LEU A 10 -3.25 -4.83 -2.87
N ALA A 11 -3.33 -6.08 -2.39
CA ALA A 11 -4.14 -6.44 -1.22
C ALA A 11 -3.43 -6.12 0.11
N GLY A 12 -2.09 -6.13 0.13
CA GLY A 12 -1.29 -5.86 1.32
C GLY A 12 -1.72 -4.61 2.10
N PRO A 13 -1.87 -3.44 1.46
CA PRO A 13 -2.34 -2.20 2.12
C PRO A 13 -3.73 -2.30 2.75
N VAL A 14 -4.52 -3.28 2.34
CA VAL A 14 -5.84 -3.53 2.95
C VAL A 14 -5.71 -4.36 4.23
N TYR A 15 -4.94 -5.45 4.19
CA TYR A 15 -4.82 -6.38 5.31
C TYR A 15 -3.73 -6.00 6.31
N GLU A 16 -2.67 -5.33 5.85
CA GLU A 16 -1.50 -4.97 6.64
C GLU A 16 -1.12 -3.49 6.52
N PRO A 17 -2.05 -2.54 6.79
CA PRO A 17 -1.79 -1.10 6.62
C PRO A 17 -0.72 -0.55 7.58
N HIS A 18 -0.28 -1.34 8.53
CA HIS A 18 0.81 -1.04 9.45
C HIS A 18 2.19 -1.33 8.83
N MET A 19 2.25 -2.18 7.81
CA MET A 19 3.50 -2.60 7.15
C MET A 19 3.56 -2.15 5.69
N THR A 20 2.43 -2.05 5.01
CA THR A 20 2.38 -1.82 3.56
C THR A 20 1.50 -0.63 3.20
N THR A 21 1.78 -0.02 2.07
CA THR A 21 1.03 1.10 1.52
C THR A 21 0.97 1.02 -0.01
N ILE A 22 -0.09 1.56 -0.62
CA ILE A 22 -0.19 1.70 -2.07
C ILE A 22 0.79 2.75 -2.63
N SER A 23 1.34 3.60 -1.77
CA SER A 23 2.26 4.68 -2.09
C SER A 23 3.68 4.41 -1.58
N GLY A 24 4.10 3.19 -1.61
CA GLY A 24 5.40 2.76 -1.11
C GLY A 24 6.42 2.43 -2.20
N THR A 25 7.30 1.52 -1.85
CA THR A 25 8.28 0.89 -2.72
C THR A 25 7.90 -0.54 -3.00
N VAL A 26 8.36 -1.08 -4.11
CA VAL A 26 8.32 -2.51 -4.41
C VAL A 26 9.60 -2.92 -5.14
N SER A 27 10.13 -4.07 -4.78
CA SER A 27 11.21 -4.71 -5.54
C SER A 27 10.80 -6.14 -5.83
N PHE A 28 11.11 -6.61 -7.02
CA PHE A 28 10.81 -7.97 -7.46
C PHE A 28 12.08 -8.71 -7.81
N LEU A 29 12.16 -9.96 -7.38
CA LEU A 29 13.07 -10.94 -7.89
C LEU A 29 12.21 -12.05 -8.52
N TYR A 30 12.32 -12.23 -9.83
CA TYR A 30 11.54 -13.19 -10.60
C TYR A 30 12.46 -14.21 -11.28
N TRP A 31 12.18 -15.47 -11.05
CA TRP A 31 12.80 -16.58 -11.77
C TRP A 31 11.84 -17.07 -12.85
N ASP A 32 12.28 -16.96 -14.09
CA ASP A 32 11.57 -17.50 -15.24
C ASP A 32 12.10 -18.90 -15.56
N ALA A 33 11.28 -19.90 -15.27
CA ALA A 33 11.65 -21.30 -15.43
C ALA A 33 11.81 -21.70 -16.91
N ASP A 34 11.06 -21.07 -17.81
CA ASP A 34 11.09 -21.40 -19.23
C ASP A 34 12.39 -20.92 -19.90
N SER A 35 12.85 -19.74 -19.54
CA SER A 35 14.12 -19.21 -20.06
C SER A 35 15.33 -19.53 -19.18
N GLY A 36 15.14 -20.03 -17.96
CA GLY A 36 16.20 -20.26 -16.98
C GLY A 36 16.90 -18.99 -16.50
N LYS A 37 16.20 -17.84 -16.50
CA LYS A 37 16.77 -16.54 -16.16
C LYS A 37 16.12 -15.93 -14.94
N SER A 38 16.93 -15.22 -14.16
CA SER A 38 16.45 -14.35 -13.07
C SER A 38 16.34 -12.91 -13.57
N TYR A 39 15.29 -12.24 -13.13
CA TYR A 39 15.06 -10.82 -13.37
C TYR A 39 14.90 -10.10 -12.04
N PHE A 40 15.58 -8.98 -11.91
CA PHE A 40 15.42 -8.09 -10.78
C PHE A 40 14.84 -6.76 -11.27
N MET A 41 13.87 -6.24 -10.53
CA MET A 41 13.32 -4.92 -10.76
C MET A 41 13.26 -4.19 -9.43
N ASP A 42 13.77 -2.99 -9.42
CA ASP A 42 13.69 -2.06 -8.31
C ASP A 42 12.78 -0.89 -8.70
N ALA A 43 11.70 -0.72 -7.94
CA ALA A 43 10.80 0.40 -8.03
C ALA A 43 10.79 1.15 -6.69
N SER A 44 11.97 1.49 -6.23
CA SER A 44 12.19 2.34 -5.06
C SER A 44 11.62 3.74 -5.30
N PRO A 45 11.22 4.44 -4.23
CA PRO A 45 10.79 5.82 -4.34
C PRO A 45 11.93 6.71 -4.82
N ILE A 46 11.60 7.72 -5.61
CA ILE A 46 12.56 8.71 -6.08
C ILE A 46 12.36 10.05 -5.38
N LEU A 47 13.42 10.81 -5.26
CA LEU A 47 13.33 12.17 -4.72
C LEU A 47 12.75 13.12 -5.78
N PRO A 48 11.91 14.09 -5.38
CA PRO A 48 11.46 15.14 -6.28
C PRO A 48 12.62 15.93 -6.87
N THR A 49 12.59 16.19 -8.18
CA THR A 49 13.68 16.88 -8.91
C THR A 49 13.90 18.33 -8.49
N GLY A 50 12.94 18.96 -7.81
CA GLY A 50 13.03 20.32 -7.29
C GLY A 50 13.72 20.45 -5.93
N LEU A 51 14.15 19.35 -5.32
CA LEU A 51 14.93 19.38 -4.06
C LEU A 51 16.37 19.80 -4.34
N ALA A 52 16.62 21.11 -4.30
CA ALA A 52 17.95 21.69 -4.51
C ALA A 52 18.96 21.32 -3.42
N THR A 53 18.48 20.93 -2.24
CA THR A 53 19.34 20.53 -1.13
C THR A 53 18.63 19.46 -0.32
N PHE A 54 19.20 18.28 -0.23
CA PHE A 54 18.77 17.26 0.72
C PHE A 54 19.08 17.78 2.13
N CYS A 55 18.07 18.27 2.81
CA CYS A 55 18.19 18.60 4.23
C CYS A 55 17.93 17.32 5.02
N PRO A 56 18.95 16.72 5.66
CA PRO A 56 18.81 15.46 6.38
C PRO A 56 18.05 15.60 7.71
N HIS A 57 17.18 16.60 7.83
CA HIS A 57 16.40 16.78 9.05
C HIS A 57 15.30 15.67 9.09
N PRO A 58 15.47 14.65 9.95
CA PRO A 58 14.62 13.45 9.93
C PRO A 58 13.16 13.71 10.28
N TYR A 59 12.79 14.96 10.54
CA TYR A 59 11.46 15.36 11.00
C TYR A 59 10.81 16.46 10.16
N SER A 60 11.34 16.78 8.98
CA SER A 60 10.66 17.72 8.08
C SER A 60 9.65 16.97 7.23
N PRO A 61 8.31 17.12 7.46
CA PRO A 61 7.28 16.38 6.72
C PRO A 61 7.35 16.60 5.21
N SER A 62 7.76 17.78 4.78
CA SER A 62 7.83 18.16 3.37
C SER A 62 9.02 17.54 2.62
N THR A 63 10.08 17.14 3.33
CA THR A 63 11.26 16.52 2.72
C THR A 63 11.35 15.02 2.96
N ALA A 64 10.49 14.47 3.81
CA ALA A 64 10.42 13.04 4.11
C ALA A 64 9.57 12.25 3.11
N ALA A 65 8.77 12.92 2.28
CA ALA A 65 7.93 12.27 1.29
C ALA A 65 8.69 12.14 -0.05
N ALA A 66 8.84 10.91 -0.50
CA ALA A 66 9.39 10.60 -1.81
C ALA A 66 8.26 10.30 -2.81
N ILE A 67 8.55 10.34 -4.11
CA ILE A 67 7.60 9.95 -5.15
C ILE A 67 7.49 8.43 -5.13
N PRO A 68 6.28 7.85 -4.95
CA PRO A 68 6.10 6.40 -4.85
C PRO A 68 6.43 5.67 -6.14
N GLY A 69 7.17 4.57 -6.04
CA GLY A 69 7.50 3.71 -7.18
C GLY A 69 6.61 2.48 -7.32
N SER A 70 5.87 2.10 -6.27
CA SER A 70 5.17 0.80 -6.20
C SER A 70 4.21 0.55 -7.37
N SER A 71 3.36 1.51 -7.73
CA SER A 71 2.39 1.36 -8.81
C SER A 71 3.07 1.16 -10.17
N ALA A 72 4.09 1.96 -10.48
CA ALA A 72 4.87 1.82 -11.71
C ALA A 72 5.61 0.47 -11.77
N GLY A 73 6.15 0.02 -10.65
CA GLY A 73 6.81 -1.27 -10.54
C GLY A 73 5.85 -2.44 -10.76
N LEU A 74 4.70 -2.43 -10.09
CA LEU A 74 3.66 -3.45 -10.29
C LEU A 74 3.18 -3.50 -11.74
N LYS A 75 2.96 -2.33 -12.36
CA LYS A 75 2.63 -2.21 -13.79
C LYS A 75 3.70 -2.87 -14.66
N SER A 76 4.96 -2.48 -14.49
CA SER A 76 6.07 -2.99 -15.29
C SER A 76 6.23 -4.51 -15.19
N MET A 77 6.06 -5.08 -13.99
CA MET A 77 6.12 -6.53 -13.79
C MET A 77 4.94 -7.24 -14.45
N LEU A 78 3.74 -6.68 -14.31
CA LEU A 78 2.54 -7.25 -14.92
C LEU A 78 2.61 -7.24 -16.45
N GLU A 79 3.02 -6.12 -17.05
CA GLU A 79 3.15 -5.98 -18.50
C GLU A 79 4.20 -6.93 -19.09
N ARG A 80 5.27 -7.19 -18.33
CA ARG A 80 6.40 -8.01 -18.82
C ARG A 80 6.20 -9.51 -18.62
N PHE A 81 5.61 -9.90 -17.51
CA PHE A 81 5.58 -11.32 -17.08
C PHE A 81 4.21 -11.78 -16.59
N GLY A 82 3.22 -10.89 -16.52
CA GLY A 82 1.87 -11.21 -16.11
C GLY A 82 1.02 -11.75 -17.27
N SER A 83 -0.12 -12.33 -16.91
CA SER A 83 -1.10 -12.85 -17.86
C SER A 83 -2.51 -12.29 -17.64
N LYS A 84 -2.75 -11.63 -16.53
CA LYS A 84 -4.03 -11.05 -16.13
C LYS A 84 -4.09 -9.55 -16.40
N LYS A 85 -5.31 -9.03 -16.49
CA LYS A 85 -5.53 -7.58 -16.57
C LYS A 85 -5.40 -6.94 -15.20
N TRP A 86 -4.97 -5.70 -15.15
CA TRP A 86 -4.84 -4.92 -13.92
C TRP A 86 -6.13 -4.92 -13.09
N CYS A 87 -7.28 -4.65 -13.71
CA CYS A 87 -8.57 -4.62 -13.02
C CYS A 87 -8.91 -5.95 -12.32
N GLU A 88 -8.57 -7.09 -12.94
CA GLU A 88 -8.81 -8.41 -12.33
C GLU A 88 -7.96 -8.62 -11.06
N LEU A 89 -6.76 -8.03 -11.02
CA LEU A 89 -5.82 -8.18 -9.91
C LEU A 89 -6.10 -7.19 -8.77
N VAL A 90 -6.72 -6.05 -9.08
CA VAL A 90 -7.14 -5.07 -8.08
C VAL A 90 -8.43 -5.48 -7.38
N GLU A 91 -9.35 -6.18 -8.07
CA GLU A 91 -10.68 -6.51 -7.55
C GLU A 91 -10.70 -7.18 -6.17
N PRO A 92 -9.84 -8.15 -5.84
CA PRO A 92 -9.80 -8.72 -4.49
C PRO A 92 -9.49 -7.69 -3.40
N ALA A 93 -8.61 -6.72 -3.68
CA ALA A 93 -8.28 -5.64 -2.76
C ALA A 93 -9.44 -4.66 -2.59
N VAL A 94 -10.12 -4.31 -3.69
CA VAL A 94 -11.36 -3.50 -3.68
C VAL A 94 -12.41 -4.14 -2.79
N LYS A 95 -12.68 -5.42 -3.01
CA LYS A 95 -13.67 -6.18 -2.24
C LYS A 95 -13.32 -6.20 -0.76
N ALA A 96 -12.08 -6.52 -0.41
CA ALA A 96 -11.62 -6.55 0.96
C ALA A 96 -11.72 -5.17 1.65
N ALA A 97 -11.39 -4.09 0.95
CA ALA A 97 -11.50 -2.73 1.49
C ALA A 97 -12.97 -2.30 1.69
N ARG A 98 -13.87 -2.66 0.75
CA ARG A 98 -15.27 -2.30 0.76
C ARG A 98 -16.08 -3.13 1.76
N ASP A 99 -15.98 -4.45 1.67
CA ASP A 99 -16.76 -5.39 2.47
C ASP A 99 -16.18 -5.54 3.89
N GLY A 100 -14.89 -5.24 4.02
CA GLY A 100 -14.13 -5.33 5.26
C GLY A 100 -13.42 -6.68 5.40
N HIS A 101 -12.43 -6.69 6.27
CA HIS A 101 -11.77 -7.91 6.74
C HIS A 101 -11.82 -7.97 8.27
N THR A 102 -11.72 -9.17 8.81
CA THR A 102 -11.72 -9.37 10.26
C THR A 102 -10.37 -8.97 10.85
N VAL A 103 -10.37 -8.06 11.83
CA VAL A 103 -9.17 -7.63 12.53
C VAL A 103 -8.58 -8.80 13.31
N THR A 104 -7.33 -9.13 13.05
CA THR A 104 -6.59 -10.16 13.78
C THR A 104 -5.91 -9.59 15.03
N SER A 105 -5.56 -10.44 15.99
CA SER A 105 -4.80 -10.03 17.18
C SER A 105 -3.43 -9.45 16.82
N TRP A 106 -2.78 -9.99 15.80
CA TRP A 106 -1.51 -9.50 15.29
C TRP A 106 -1.65 -8.08 14.70
N GLU A 107 -2.60 -7.90 13.80
CA GLU A 107 -2.92 -6.60 13.21
C GLU A 107 -3.26 -5.56 14.27
N TYR A 108 -4.11 -5.93 15.24
CA TYR A 108 -4.47 -5.06 16.36
C TYR A 108 -3.25 -4.62 17.17
N ALA A 109 -2.38 -5.55 17.52
CA ALA A 109 -1.17 -5.26 18.28
C ALA A 109 -0.22 -4.31 17.53
N LEU A 110 -0.07 -4.48 16.22
CA LEU A 110 0.79 -3.63 15.40
C LEU A 110 0.16 -2.26 15.08
N LEU A 111 -1.14 -2.21 14.89
CA LEU A 111 -1.85 -0.96 14.64
C LEU A 111 -1.91 -0.07 15.89
N TYR A 112 -2.11 -0.65 17.05
CA TYR A 112 -2.46 0.09 18.26
C TYR A 112 -1.48 -0.14 19.43
N GLY A 113 -0.71 -1.21 19.40
CA GLY A 113 0.18 -1.62 20.50
C GLY A 113 1.52 -0.88 20.60
N GLY A 114 1.82 0.01 19.68
CA GLY A 114 3.07 0.78 19.71
C GLY A 114 4.35 -0.01 19.38
N ALA A 115 4.24 -1.26 18.93
CA ALA A 115 5.38 -2.14 18.65
C ALA A 115 6.30 -1.67 17.51
N GLY A 116 5.86 -0.71 16.71
CA GLY A 116 6.57 -0.18 15.54
C GLY A 116 7.23 1.19 15.72
N GLY A 117 7.44 1.67 16.93
CA GLY A 117 8.04 2.98 17.21
C GLY A 117 7.03 4.14 17.25
N ARG A 118 7.54 5.37 17.45
CA ARG A 118 6.69 6.56 17.72
C ARG A 118 5.71 6.91 16.58
N SER A 119 6.05 6.65 15.34
CA SER A 119 5.19 6.94 14.18
C SER A 119 4.08 5.92 13.95
N SER A 120 4.19 4.75 14.54
CA SER A 120 3.21 3.67 14.44
C SER A 120 2.22 3.62 15.61
N THR A 121 2.32 4.56 16.53
CA THR A 121 1.37 4.65 17.65
C THR A 121 0.01 5.11 17.20
N LEU A 122 -1.04 4.74 17.93
CA LEU A 122 -2.39 5.24 17.72
C LEU A 122 -2.43 6.78 17.64
N ALA A 123 -1.66 7.47 18.49
CA ALA A 123 -1.59 8.93 18.50
C ALA A 123 -1.11 9.49 17.14
N GLY A 124 -0.07 8.88 16.52
CA GLY A 124 0.41 9.29 15.21
C GLY A 124 -0.63 9.06 14.11
N ARG A 125 -1.32 7.92 14.13
CA ARG A 125 -2.35 7.58 13.14
C ARG A 125 -3.62 8.42 13.27
N THR A 126 -3.94 8.87 14.47
CA THR A 126 -5.15 9.68 14.76
C THR A 126 -4.88 11.16 14.91
N TYR A 127 -3.66 11.61 14.59
CA TYR A 127 -3.30 13.03 14.65
C TYR A 127 -4.19 13.89 13.76
N PHE A 128 -4.42 13.44 12.52
CA PHE A 128 -5.32 14.13 11.60
C PHE A 128 -6.76 13.58 11.68
N PRO A 129 -7.78 14.40 11.36
CA PRO A 129 -9.18 13.96 11.31
C PRO A 129 -9.43 12.75 10.43
N SER A 130 -8.79 12.70 9.25
CA SER A 130 -8.87 11.55 8.34
C SER A 130 -8.35 10.26 8.98
N GLY A 131 -7.23 10.33 9.70
CA GLY A 131 -6.72 9.17 10.43
C GLY A 131 -7.70 8.70 11.51
N ARG A 132 -8.31 9.63 12.25
CA ARG A 132 -9.35 9.27 13.25
C ARG A 132 -10.54 8.55 12.61
N GLN A 133 -11.02 9.07 11.50
CA GLN A 133 -12.13 8.45 10.77
C GLN A 133 -11.85 7.00 10.38
N HIS A 134 -10.60 6.67 10.03
CA HIS A 134 -10.24 5.33 9.59
C HIS A 134 -9.85 4.39 10.73
N TYR A 135 -9.04 4.85 11.67
CA TYR A 135 -8.47 3.98 12.72
C TYR A 135 -9.31 3.91 13.99
N VAL A 136 -10.14 4.90 14.23
CA VAL A 136 -11.05 4.95 15.40
C VAL A 136 -12.43 5.49 15.00
N PRO A 137 -13.13 4.82 14.05
CA PRO A 137 -14.33 5.37 13.41
C PRO A 137 -15.45 5.72 14.39
N ASN A 138 -15.52 5.01 15.51
CA ASN A 138 -16.51 5.23 16.60
C ASN A 138 -15.87 5.82 17.86
N GLY A 139 -14.69 6.47 17.73
CA GLY A 139 -13.91 6.97 18.87
C GLY A 139 -13.01 5.92 19.53
N PHE A 140 -13.11 4.65 19.11
CA PHE A 140 -12.35 3.52 19.64
C PHE A 140 -11.73 2.71 18.51
N GLN A 141 -10.68 1.98 18.84
CA GLN A 141 -10.05 1.01 17.93
C GLN A 141 -11.05 -0.07 17.52
N VAL A 142 -10.95 -0.53 16.28
CA VAL A 142 -11.74 -1.68 15.82
C VAL A 142 -11.26 -2.93 16.56
N PRO A 143 -12.13 -3.61 17.33
CA PRO A 143 -11.72 -4.75 18.15
C PRO A 143 -11.26 -5.95 17.32
N VAL A 144 -10.44 -6.80 17.93
CA VAL A 144 -10.10 -8.13 17.37
C VAL A 144 -11.37 -8.94 17.13
N GLY A 145 -11.50 -9.52 15.94
CA GLY A 145 -12.66 -10.30 15.53
C GLY A 145 -13.75 -9.49 14.83
N GLU A 146 -13.70 -8.17 14.91
CA GLU A 146 -14.66 -7.28 14.23
C GLU A 146 -14.24 -6.98 12.80
N LEU A 147 -15.22 -6.62 11.96
CA LEU A 147 -14.99 -6.21 10.57
C LEU A 147 -14.51 -4.77 10.48
N TRP A 148 -13.36 -4.60 9.85
CA TRP A 148 -12.83 -3.27 9.53
C TRP A 148 -13.03 -2.97 8.04
N ARG A 149 -13.82 -1.94 7.76
CA ARG A 149 -14.13 -1.45 6.41
C ARG A 149 -13.41 -0.14 6.15
N ARG A 150 -12.92 0.01 4.92
CA ARG A 150 -12.23 1.23 4.47
C ARG A 150 -12.81 1.69 3.13
N PRO A 151 -14.00 2.27 3.13
CA PRO A 151 -14.72 2.64 1.90
C PRO A 151 -13.98 3.64 1.02
N ASP A 152 -13.20 4.56 1.62
CA ASP A 152 -12.42 5.53 0.84
C ASP A 152 -11.23 4.87 0.13
N LEU A 153 -10.57 3.89 0.78
CA LEU A 153 -9.55 3.07 0.12
C LEU A 153 -10.16 2.23 -1.01
N ALA A 154 -11.36 1.67 -0.80
CA ALA A 154 -12.07 0.93 -1.84
C ALA A 154 -12.31 1.80 -3.07
N LYS A 155 -12.81 3.03 -2.91
CA LYS A 155 -13.00 3.99 -4.03
C LYS A 155 -11.70 4.29 -4.77
N THR A 156 -10.60 4.48 -4.06
CA THR A 156 -9.29 4.72 -4.66
C THR A 156 -8.83 3.52 -5.49
N LEU A 157 -9.00 2.31 -4.96
CA LEU A 157 -8.67 1.08 -5.67
C LEU A 157 -9.60 0.83 -6.87
N GLU A 158 -10.90 1.12 -6.76
CA GLU A 158 -11.88 1.06 -7.86
C GLU A 158 -11.51 2.03 -8.99
N ALA A 159 -11.10 3.25 -8.65
CA ALA A 159 -10.61 4.21 -9.64
C ALA A 159 -9.36 3.68 -10.35
N SER A 160 -8.40 3.11 -9.61
CA SER A 160 -7.23 2.46 -10.22
C SER A 160 -7.58 1.24 -11.08
N ALA A 161 -8.58 0.44 -10.68
CA ALA A 161 -9.06 -0.67 -11.49
C ALA A 161 -9.61 -0.22 -12.85
N THR A 162 -10.28 0.95 -12.86
CA THR A 162 -10.91 1.52 -14.06
C THR A 162 -9.92 2.30 -14.93
N MET A 163 -9.08 3.13 -14.31
CA MET A 163 -8.17 4.06 -14.99
C MET A 163 -6.77 3.48 -15.23
N GLY A 164 -6.49 2.33 -14.61
CA GLY A 164 -5.19 1.67 -14.70
C GLY A 164 -4.20 2.07 -13.61
N PRO A 165 -3.01 1.45 -13.61
CA PRO A 165 -2.00 1.66 -12.57
C PRO A 165 -1.44 3.09 -12.51
N ASP A 166 -1.51 3.83 -13.60
CA ASP A 166 -1.02 5.21 -13.67
C ASP A 166 -1.89 6.20 -12.86
N TYR A 167 -3.09 5.79 -12.45
CA TYR A 167 -3.98 6.59 -11.59
C TYR A 167 -3.29 7.07 -10.31
N PHE A 168 -2.43 6.26 -9.70
CA PHE A 168 -1.71 6.63 -8.48
C PHE A 168 -0.61 7.67 -8.70
N ILE A 169 -0.25 7.96 -9.95
CA ILE A 169 0.83 8.87 -10.31
C ILE A 169 0.28 10.17 -10.92
N HIS A 170 -0.74 10.05 -11.72
CA HIS A 170 -1.27 11.17 -12.52
C HIS A 170 -2.68 11.63 -12.13
N GLY A 171 -3.36 10.91 -11.26
CA GLY A 171 -4.72 11.24 -10.80
C GLY A 171 -5.82 10.80 -11.73
#